data_ba90a4d3875af69e3e0ba17bc7120642
#
_entry.id   ba90a4d3875af69e3e0ba17bc7120642
#
_cell.length_a   1.000
_cell.length_b   1.000
_cell.length_c   1.000
_cell.angle_alpha   90.00
_cell.angle_beta   90.00
_cell.angle_gamma   90.00
#
_symmetry.space_group_name_H-M   'P 1'
#
loop_
_entity.id
_entity.type
_entity.pdbx_description
1 polymer ?
#
loop_
_entity_poly.entity_id
_entity_poly.type
_entity_poly.pdbx_seq_one_letter_code
_entity_poly.pdbx_strand_id
1 'polypeptide(L)'
;MKLLFTIIVTFFAGMGAGLGTGFAGMSAAAVISPMLITFLDMDPYMAVGIALSSDVLASAISAYTYGKNKNLDVRNGLIMMVSVLTFTVIGSYIASLVPPATMGGFFVCMTFLLGIKFIVKPVMTTKETMLAVSAKKRAVQSVVCGVIIGFICGFVGAGGGMMMLLILTSVLGFELKTAVGTSVFIMAFTALTGAISHFAIGGAPDWTVFVLCGVFTLIWARIAAVFANKASPKTLNRATGIVLVVLGAVVMLFSLLT
;
A
#
# COMPACT_ATOMS: atom_id res chain seq x y z
N MET A 1 -7.77 -25.57 -18.82
CA MET A 1 -7.03 -25.62 -17.53
C MET A 1 -6.26 -24.31 -17.25
N LYS A 2 -5.48 -23.78 -18.19
CA LYS A 2 -4.70 -22.52 -17.94
C LYS A 2 -5.55 -21.35 -17.48
N LEU A 3 -6.69 -21.05 -18.16
CA LEU A 3 -7.54 -19.90 -17.81
C LEU A 3 -8.13 -20.02 -16.39
N LEU A 4 -8.61 -21.20 -15.99
CA LEU A 4 -9.15 -21.43 -14.65
C LEU A 4 -8.07 -21.21 -13.58
N PHE A 5 -6.86 -21.68 -13.82
CA PHE A 5 -5.72 -21.47 -12.92
C PHE A 5 -5.37 -19.97 -12.81
N THR A 6 -5.33 -19.25 -13.93
CA THR A 6 -5.13 -17.80 -13.94
C THR A 6 -6.21 -17.08 -13.12
N ILE A 7 -7.48 -17.45 -13.26
CA ILE A 7 -8.57 -16.86 -12.47
C ILE A 7 -8.38 -17.12 -10.97
N ILE A 8 -7.99 -18.32 -10.59
CA ILE A 8 -7.76 -18.67 -9.18
C ILE A 8 -6.60 -17.85 -8.60
N VAL A 9 -5.47 -17.79 -9.31
CA VAL A 9 -4.30 -17.03 -8.86
C VAL A 9 -4.62 -15.54 -8.74
N THR A 10 -5.23 -14.95 -9.77
CA THR A 10 -5.60 -13.51 -9.77
C THR A 10 -6.68 -13.19 -8.73
N PHE A 11 -7.59 -14.12 -8.44
CA PHE A 11 -8.59 -13.97 -7.37
C PHE A 11 -7.93 -13.85 -5.99
N PHE A 12 -7.04 -14.79 -5.64
CA PHE A 12 -6.35 -14.76 -4.35
C PHE A 12 -5.36 -13.58 -4.25
N ALA A 13 -4.65 -13.27 -5.34
CA ALA A 13 -3.77 -12.11 -5.41
C ALA A 13 -4.56 -10.81 -5.20
N GLY A 14 -5.67 -10.65 -5.93
CA GLY A 14 -6.55 -9.48 -5.81
C GLY A 14 -7.24 -9.38 -4.45
N MET A 15 -7.64 -10.52 -3.86
CA MET A 15 -8.22 -10.57 -2.52
C MET A 15 -7.20 -10.09 -1.47
N GLY A 16 -6.01 -10.66 -1.45
CA GLY A 16 -4.96 -10.29 -0.50
C GLY A 16 -4.55 -8.82 -0.66
N ALA A 17 -4.32 -8.39 -1.90
CA ALA A 17 -3.96 -7.01 -2.22
C ALA A 17 -5.08 -6.03 -1.82
N GLY A 18 -6.32 -6.30 -2.19
CA GLY A 18 -7.46 -5.44 -1.88
C GLY A 18 -7.71 -5.32 -0.38
N LEU A 19 -7.64 -6.43 0.36
CA LEU A 19 -7.74 -6.41 1.83
C LEU A 19 -6.59 -5.60 2.45
N GLY A 20 -5.36 -5.81 1.98
CA GLY A 20 -4.19 -5.06 2.44
C GLY A 20 -4.32 -3.55 2.18
N THR A 21 -4.75 -3.16 0.99
CA THR A 21 -4.97 -1.75 0.63
C THR A 21 -6.11 -1.15 1.46
N GLY A 22 -7.26 -1.82 1.54
CA GLY A 22 -8.45 -1.29 2.19
C GLY A 22 -8.34 -1.20 3.72
N PHE A 23 -7.67 -2.13 4.39
CA PHE A 23 -7.48 -2.11 5.86
C PHE A 23 -6.22 -1.36 6.30
N ALA A 24 -5.14 -1.51 5.57
CA ALA A 24 -3.81 -1.06 6.01
C ALA A 24 -3.19 0.01 5.11
N GLY A 25 -3.84 0.37 4.00
CA GLY A 25 -3.22 1.26 3.03
C GLY A 25 -1.92 0.67 2.45
N MET A 26 -1.85 -0.65 2.32
CA MET A 26 -0.71 -1.36 1.74
C MET A 26 -0.78 -1.32 0.22
N SER A 27 0.37 -1.22 -0.44
CA SER A 27 0.40 -1.31 -1.90
C SER A 27 0.00 -2.70 -2.40
N ALA A 28 -0.90 -2.75 -3.38
CA ALA A 28 -1.31 -3.98 -4.03
C ALA A 28 -0.14 -4.71 -4.71
N ALA A 29 0.88 -3.96 -5.14
CA ALA A 29 2.06 -4.51 -5.78
C ALA A 29 2.83 -5.48 -4.86
N ALA A 30 2.80 -5.28 -3.56
CA ALA A 30 3.47 -6.15 -2.60
C ALA A 30 2.90 -7.59 -2.55
N VAL A 31 1.67 -7.79 -3.00
CA VAL A 31 1.01 -9.11 -3.02
C VAL A 31 0.85 -9.62 -4.44
N ILE A 32 0.37 -8.79 -5.36
CA ILE A 32 0.09 -9.22 -6.75
C ILE A 32 1.37 -9.61 -7.48
N SER A 33 2.42 -8.77 -7.42
CA SER A 33 3.65 -9.03 -8.18
C SER A 33 4.27 -10.39 -7.87
N PRO A 34 4.56 -10.76 -6.60
CA PRO A 34 5.15 -12.06 -6.32
C PRO A 34 4.22 -13.22 -6.71
N MET A 35 2.91 -13.06 -6.58
CA MET A 35 1.98 -14.11 -6.97
C MET A 35 1.94 -14.33 -8.48
N LEU A 36 1.97 -13.27 -9.30
CA LEU A 36 2.01 -13.39 -10.75
C LEU A 36 3.32 -14.01 -11.23
N ILE A 37 4.45 -13.59 -10.64
CA ILE A 37 5.78 -14.13 -10.97
C ILE A 37 5.84 -15.62 -10.62
N THR A 38 5.48 -15.99 -9.39
CA THR A 38 5.64 -17.36 -8.88
C THR A 38 4.66 -18.35 -9.52
N PHE A 39 3.40 -18.00 -9.70
CA PHE A 39 2.38 -18.96 -10.14
C PHE A 39 2.05 -18.90 -11.63
N LEU A 40 2.24 -17.74 -12.26
CA LEU A 40 1.95 -17.57 -13.69
C LEU A 40 3.23 -17.48 -14.54
N ASP A 41 4.41 -17.59 -13.91
CA ASP A 41 5.73 -17.45 -14.56
C ASP A 41 5.81 -16.18 -15.41
N MET A 42 5.24 -15.10 -14.87
CA MET A 42 5.17 -13.82 -15.57
C MET A 42 6.47 -13.03 -15.42
N ASP A 43 6.86 -12.34 -16.47
CA ASP A 43 7.98 -11.41 -16.43
C ASP A 43 7.83 -10.43 -15.25
N PRO A 44 8.87 -10.27 -14.40
CA PRO A 44 8.77 -9.44 -13.18
C PRO A 44 8.40 -7.99 -13.46
N TYR A 45 8.90 -7.42 -14.54
CA TYR A 45 8.62 -6.03 -14.89
C TYR A 45 7.14 -5.83 -15.28
N MET A 46 6.60 -6.77 -16.06
CA MET A 46 5.20 -6.78 -16.45
C MET A 46 4.26 -7.04 -15.25
N ALA A 47 4.64 -7.99 -14.38
CA ALA A 47 3.89 -8.29 -13.16
C ALA A 47 3.76 -7.07 -12.24
N VAL A 48 4.83 -6.29 -12.08
CA VAL A 48 4.81 -5.04 -11.31
C VAL A 48 3.92 -4.00 -11.97
N GLY A 49 3.96 -3.85 -13.29
CA GLY A 49 3.08 -2.91 -14.02
C GLY A 49 1.59 -3.22 -13.82
N ILE A 50 1.20 -4.50 -13.92
CA ILE A 50 -0.18 -4.96 -13.66
C ILE A 50 -0.57 -4.71 -12.20
N ALA A 51 0.33 -5.00 -11.27
CA ALA A 51 0.09 -4.84 -9.85
C ALA A 51 -0.08 -3.36 -9.46
N LEU A 52 0.74 -2.47 -9.97
CA LEU A 52 0.60 -1.02 -9.77
C LEU A 52 -0.71 -0.47 -10.36
N SER A 53 -1.12 -0.96 -11.52
CA SER A 53 -2.41 -0.57 -12.11
C SER A 53 -3.59 -1.02 -11.27
N SER A 54 -3.52 -2.24 -10.71
CA SER A 54 -4.52 -2.74 -9.76
C SER A 54 -4.53 -1.90 -8.48
N ASP A 55 -3.35 -1.45 -8.02
CA ASP A 55 -3.21 -0.57 -6.86
C ASP A 55 -3.85 0.80 -7.07
N VAL A 56 -3.75 1.38 -8.28
CA VAL A 56 -4.47 2.63 -8.62
C VAL A 56 -5.95 2.48 -8.36
N LEU A 57 -6.57 1.40 -8.85
CA LEU A 57 -7.99 1.15 -8.69
C LEU A 57 -8.38 0.90 -7.22
N ALA A 58 -7.60 0.07 -6.52
CA ALA A 58 -7.81 -0.25 -5.12
C ALA A 58 -7.66 0.97 -4.22
N SER A 59 -6.60 1.74 -4.44
CA SER A 59 -6.30 2.95 -3.67
C SER A 59 -7.30 4.06 -3.94
N ALA A 60 -7.72 4.25 -5.18
CA ALA A 60 -8.73 5.25 -5.53
C ALA A 60 -10.10 4.94 -4.90
N ILE A 61 -10.61 3.69 -5.00
CA ILE A 61 -11.89 3.32 -4.41
C ILE A 61 -11.84 3.35 -2.87
N SER A 62 -10.71 2.98 -2.27
CA SER A 62 -10.48 3.09 -0.83
C SER A 62 -10.44 4.55 -0.40
N ALA A 63 -9.67 5.41 -1.06
CA ALA A 63 -9.61 6.85 -0.78
C ALA A 63 -10.98 7.52 -0.89
N TYR A 64 -11.75 7.20 -1.93
CA TYR A 64 -13.14 7.65 -2.08
C TYR A 64 -14.01 7.22 -0.89
N THR A 65 -13.90 5.96 -0.48
CA THR A 65 -14.70 5.40 0.62
C THR A 65 -14.34 6.06 1.96
N TYR A 66 -13.05 6.23 2.24
CA TYR A 66 -12.58 6.93 3.44
C TYR A 66 -12.94 8.42 3.41
N GLY A 67 -12.81 9.08 2.25
CA GLY A 67 -13.18 10.48 2.05
C GLY A 67 -14.67 10.74 2.30
N LYS A 68 -15.55 9.89 1.77
CA LYS A 68 -17.00 9.95 2.01
C LYS A 68 -17.35 9.86 3.51
N ASN A 69 -16.56 9.11 4.28
CA ASN A 69 -16.72 8.97 5.73
C ASN A 69 -15.93 10.02 6.53
N LYS A 70 -15.40 11.06 5.88
CA LYS A 70 -14.60 12.14 6.50
C LYS A 70 -13.33 11.61 7.20
N ASN A 71 -12.79 10.49 6.76
CA ASN A 71 -11.57 9.86 7.26
C ASN A 71 -10.43 10.01 6.24
N LEU A 72 -10.26 11.23 5.71
CA LEU A 72 -9.23 11.61 4.77
C LEU A 72 -8.77 13.02 5.07
N ASP A 73 -7.48 13.22 5.31
CA ASP A 73 -6.87 14.54 5.44
C ASP A 73 -6.26 14.96 4.09
N VAL A 74 -7.09 15.53 3.22
CA VAL A 74 -6.68 15.93 1.86
C VAL A 74 -5.54 16.93 1.87
N ARG A 75 -5.59 17.94 2.75
CA ARG A 75 -4.60 19.02 2.79
C ARG A 75 -3.20 18.51 3.13
N ASN A 76 -3.09 17.78 4.23
CA ASN A 76 -1.80 17.20 4.63
C ASN A 76 -1.39 16.05 3.72
N GLY A 77 -2.35 15.31 3.17
CA GLY A 77 -2.13 14.30 2.13
C GLY A 77 -1.48 14.88 0.87
N LEU A 78 -1.96 16.01 0.36
CA LEU A 78 -1.36 16.69 -0.80
C LEU A 78 0.05 17.20 -0.50
N ILE A 79 0.26 17.82 0.66
CA ILE A 79 1.60 18.29 1.08
C ILE A 79 2.57 17.12 1.16
N MET A 80 2.16 16.03 1.81
CA MET A 80 2.97 14.82 1.94
C MET A 80 3.21 14.17 0.58
N MET A 81 2.21 14.10 -0.30
CA MET A 81 2.30 13.52 -1.63
C MET A 81 3.37 14.18 -2.49
N VAL A 82 3.43 15.52 -2.52
CA VAL A 82 4.47 16.25 -3.24
C VAL A 82 5.85 15.88 -2.73
N SER A 83 6.04 15.84 -1.40
CA SER A 83 7.31 15.43 -0.79
C SER A 83 7.65 13.97 -1.11
N VAL A 84 6.67 13.06 -1.00
CA VAL A 84 6.85 11.63 -1.31
C VAL A 84 7.28 11.45 -2.76
N LEU A 85 6.56 12.03 -3.73
CA LEU A 85 6.87 11.88 -5.16
C LEU A 85 8.28 12.40 -5.48
N THR A 86 8.63 13.59 -4.97
CA THR A 86 9.95 14.19 -5.21
C THR A 86 11.08 13.31 -4.66
N PHE A 87 10.94 12.86 -3.42
CA PHE A 87 12.00 12.07 -2.77
C PHE A 87 12.01 10.60 -3.17
N THR A 88 10.92 10.08 -3.72
CA THR A 88 10.90 8.76 -4.37
C THR A 88 11.84 8.72 -5.57
N VAL A 89 11.87 9.77 -6.39
CA VAL A 89 12.82 9.86 -7.52
C VAL A 89 14.27 9.84 -7.02
N ILE A 90 14.57 10.62 -5.97
CA ILE A 90 15.92 10.67 -5.37
C ILE A 90 16.29 9.30 -4.77
N GLY A 91 15.37 8.68 -4.03
CA GLY A 91 15.58 7.36 -3.43
C GLY A 91 15.82 6.26 -4.47
N SER A 92 15.03 6.27 -5.56
CA SER A 92 15.21 5.33 -6.69
C SER A 92 16.55 5.52 -7.40
N TYR A 93 16.99 6.76 -7.57
CA TYR A 93 18.30 7.05 -8.14
C TYR A 93 19.44 6.50 -7.27
N ILE A 94 19.37 6.70 -5.95
CA ILE A 94 20.36 6.15 -5.02
C ILE A 94 20.29 4.62 -4.99
N ALA A 95 19.09 4.03 -5.04
CA ALA A 95 18.91 2.58 -5.11
C ALA A 95 19.57 1.96 -6.34
N SER A 96 19.57 2.65 -7.48
CA SER A 96 20.23 2.16 -8.70
C SER A 96 21.76 2.04 -8.57
N LEU A 97 22.36 2.67 -7.55
CA LEU A 97 23.79 2.61 -7.25
C LEU A 97 24.16 1.49 -6.26
N VAL A 98 23.18 0.76 -5.71
CA VAL A 98 23.37 -0.25 -4.66
C VAL A 98 22.97 -1.63 -5.20
N PRO A 99 23.71 -2.74 -4.86
CA PRO A 99 23.35 -4.09 -5.30
C PRO A 99 21.95 -4.53 -4.82
N PRO A 100 21.14 -5.20 -5.68
CA PRO A 100 19.72 -5.49 -5.42
C PRO A 100 19.43 -6.43 -4.23
N ALA A 101 20.41 -7.25 -3.80
CA ALA A 101 20.20 -8.37 -2.87
C ALA A 101 19.76 -7.98 -1.44
N THR A 102 19.79 -6.70 -1.07
CA THR A 102 19.57 -6.26 0.33
C THR A 102 18.17 -5.71 0.62
N MET A 103 17.35 -5.48 -0.40
CA MET A 103 16.16 -4.64 -0.25
C MET A 103 14.84 -5.37 0.04
N GLY A 104 14.65 -6.59 -0.50
CA GLY A 104 13.38 -7.31 -0.40
C GLY A 104 13.00 -7.79 1.02
N GLY A 105 13.98 -8.35 1.73
CA GLY A 105 13.74 -8.95 3.05
C GLY A 105 13.33 -7.94 4.14
N PHE A 106 13.86 -6.73 4.08
CA PHE A 106 13.53 -5.67 5.04
C PHE A 106 12.04 -5.32 5.00
N PHE A 107 11.49 -5.20 3.81
CA PHE A 107 10.09 -4.82 3.62
C PHE A 107 9.10 -5.87 4.15
N VAL A 108 9.38 -7.15 3.88
CA VAL A 108 8.55 -8.27 4.35
C VAL A 108 8.56 -8.34 5.87
N CYS A 109 9.74 -8.21 6.48
CA CYS A 109 9.90 -8.19 7.93
C CYS A 109 9.14 -7.03 8.57
N MET A 110 9.23 -5.82 7.99
CA MET A 110 8.50 -4.64 8.48
C MET A 110 7.00 -4.79 8.38
N THR A 111 6.47 -5.43 7.33
CA THR A 111 5.04 -5.73 7.20
C THR A 111 4.54 -6.59 8.34
N PHE A 112 5.26 -7.68 8.59
CA PHE A 112 4.93 -8.64 9.65
C PHE A 112 4.99 -7.99 11.03
N LEU A 113 6.07 -7.26 11.33
CA LEU A 113 6.25 -6.54 12.60
C LEU A 113 5.19 -5.47 12.82
N LEU A 114 4.82 -4.74 11.76
CA LEU A 114 3.76 -3.73 11.84
C LEU A 114 2.41 -4.38 12.15
N GLY A 115 2.12 -5.53 11.56
CA GLY A 115 0.91 -6.30 11.86
C GLY A 115 0.86 -6.71 13.33
N ILE A 116 1.94 -7.25 13.87
CA ILE A 116 2.07 -7.59 15.30
C ILE A 116 1.85 -6.35 16.16
N LYS A 117 2.47 -5.21 15.80
CA LYS A 117 2.30 -3.95 16.52
C LYS A 117 0.82 -3.54 16.64
N PHE A 118 0.03 -3.63 15.57
CA PHE A 118 -1.39 -3.26 15.62
C PHE A 118 -2.23 -4.19 16.49
N ILE A 119 -1.82 -5.47 16.63
CA ILE A 119 -2.48 -6.44 17.51
C ILE A 119 -2.12 -6.17 18.97
N VAL A 120 -0.82 -6.01 19.26
CA VAL A 120 -0.29 -5.91 20.64
C VAL A 120 -0.43 -4.50 21.20
N LYS A 121 -0.16 -3.48 20.40
CA LYS A 121 -0.22 -2.06 20.78
C LYS A 121 -1.11 -1.28 19.81
N PRO A 122 -2.43 -1.39 19.94
CA PRO A 122 -3.37 -0.76 19.03
C PRO A 122 -3.25 0.77 19.03
N VAL A 123 -3.49 1.38 17.87
CA VAL A 123 -3.59 2.83 17.74
C VAL A 123 -4.96 3.28 18.26
N MET A 124 -4.97 3.96 19.38
CA MET A 124 -6.18 4.45 20.05
C MET A 124 -6.33 5.97 19.96
N THR A 125 -5.52 6.63 19.12
CA THR A 125 -5.64 8.06 18.85
C THR A 125 -7.04 8.37 18.33
N THR A 126 -7.71 9.34 18.93
CA THR A 126 -9.02 9.81 18.48
C THR A 126 -8.86 10.96 17.49
N LYS A 127 -9.92 11.21 16.71
CA LYS A 127 -9.94 12.31 15.75
C LYS A 127 -9.78 13.67 16.42
N GLU A 128 -10.31 13.81 17.63
CA GLU A 128 -10.22 15.02 18.46
C GLU A 128 -8.77 15.31 18.86
N THR A 129 -8.07 14.31 19.39
CA THR A 129 -6.64 14.45 19.74
C THR A 129 -5.76 14.72 18.53
N MET A 130 -6.08 14.08 17.39
CA MET A 130 -5.40 14.38 16.12
C MET A 130 -5.60 15.83 15.69
N LEU A 131 -6.83 16.36 15.78
CA LEU A 131 -7.16 17.72 15.37
C LEU A 131 -6.64 18.79 16.34
N ALA A 132 -6.33 18.46 17.59
CA ALA A 132 -5.73 19.36 18.56
C ALA A 132 -4.32 19.86 18.18
N VAL A 133 -3.61 19.13 17.31
CA VAL A 133 -2.30 19.56 16.79
C VAL A 133 -2.48 20.72 15.83
N SER A 134 -1.70 21.80 16.02
CA SER A 134 -1.79 23.00 15.17
C SER A 134 -1.54 22.67 13.69
N ALA A 135 -2.29 23.31 12.79
CA ALA A 135 -2.20 23.06 11.34
C ALA A 135 -0.78 23.28 10.78
N LYS A 136 -0.05 24.32 11.31
CA LYS A 136 1.33 24.59 10.89
C LYS A 136 2.27 23.45 11.29
N LYS A 137 2.18 22.96 12.54
CA LYS A 137 3.00 21.83 13.01
C LYS A 137 2.73 20.56 12.19
N ARG A 138 1.47 20.27 11.91
CA ARG A 138 1.07 19.12 11.11
C ARG A 138 1.59 19.20 9.67
N ALA A 139 1.51 20.38 9.03
CA ALA A 139 2.05 20.59 7.69
C ALA A 139 3.57 20.37 7.64
N VAL A 140 4.33 20.94 8.59
CA VAL A 140 5.78 20.72 8.68
C VAL A 140 6.11 19.24 8.89
N GLN A 141 5.42 18.58 9.80
CA GLN A 141 5.59 17.13 10.03
C GLN A 141 5.25 16.33 8.76
N SER A 142 4.21 16.70 8.02
CA SER A 142 3.84 16.04 6.76
C SER A 142 4.94 16.17 5.71
N VAL A 143 5.59 17.33 5.59
CA VAL A 143 6.75 17.50 4.69
C VAL A 143 7.90 16.59 5.12
N VAL A 144 8.34 16.67 6.38
CA VAL A 144 9.47 15.89 6.89
C VAL A 144 9.22 14.39 6.75
N CYS A 145 8.03 13.94 7.15
CA CYS A 145 7.66 12.53 7.02
C CYS A 145 7.52 12.11 5.55
N GLY A 146 7.01 13.00 4.68
CA GLY A 146 6.93 12.76 3.25
C GLY A 146 8.30 12.58 2.61
N VAL A 147 9.30 13.36 3.02
CA VAL A 147 10.70 13.21 2.60
C VAL A 147 11.23 11.82 2.98
N ILE A 148 11.06 11.42 4.24
CA ILE A 148 11.54 10.13 4.75
C ILE A 148 10.83 8.97 4.03
N ILE A 149 9.51 9.03 3.92
CA ILE A 149 8.72 8.01 3.24
C ILE A 149 9.10 7.94 1.76
N GLY A 150 9.17 9.07 1.07
CA GLY A 150 9.55 9.12 -0.34
C GLY A 150 10.90 8.50 -0.59
N PHE A 151 11.89 8.85 0.23
CA PHE A 151 13.22 8.27 0.13
C PHE A 151 13.18 6.74 0.32
N ILE A 152 12.53 6.26 1.37
CA ILE A 152 12.40 4.81 1.64
C ILE A 152 11.64 4.11 0.50
N CYS A 153 10.53 4.70 0.02
CA CYS A 153 9.75 4.14 -1.07
C CYS A 153 10.55 4.02 -2.36
N GLY A 154 11.31 5.05 -2.70
CA GLY A 154 12.17 5.03 -3.87
C GLY A 154 13.33 4.05 -3.72
N PHE A 155 13.92 3.98 -2.53
CA PHE A 155 15.06 3.11 -2.26
C PHE A 155 14.66 1.63 -2.19
N VAL A 156 13.56 1.29 -1.52
CA VAL A 156 13.11 -0.10 -1.31
C VAL A 156 12.16 -0.59 -2.41
N GLY A 157 11.54 0.31 -3.18
CA GLY A 157 10.55 -0.03 -4.20
C GLY A 157 9.11 -0.09 -3.65
N ALA A 158 8.36 -1.16 -3.92
CA ALA A 158 6.91 -1.30 -3.73
C ALA A 158 6.35 -1.14 -2.30
N GLY A 159 7.08 -0.52 -1.35
CA GLY A 159 6.73 -0.57 0.07
C GLY A 159 6.11 0.65 0.72
N GLY A 160 5.81 1.68 -0.05
CA GLY A 160 5.45 2.99 0.50
C GLY A 160 4.25 3.04 1.43
N GLY A 161 3.20 2.30 1.12
CA GLY A 161 1.94 2.41 1.84
C GLY A 161 2.01 2.02 3.31
N MET A 162 2.70 0.93 3.64
CA MET A 162 2.82 0.47 5.04
C MET A 162 3.71 1.38 5.88
N MET A 163 4.83 1.85 5.30
CA MET A 163 5.69 2.83 5.97
C MET A 163 4.93 4.13 6.21
N MET A 164 4.07 4.52 5.26
CA MET A 164 3.20 5.67 5.39
C MET A 164 2.20 5.49 6.54
N LEU A 165 1.54 4.33 6.64
CA LEU A 165 0.64 4.04 7.75
C LEU A 165 1.35 4.08 9.10
N LEU A 166 2.55 3.48 9.19
CA LEU A 166 3.37 3.50 10.41
C LEU A 166 3.71 4.93 10.83
N ILE A 167 4.17 5.75 9.90
CA ILE A 167 4.58 7.13 10.16
C ILE A 167 3.36 8.00 10.50
N LEU A 168 2.28 7.90 9.75
CA LEU A 168 1.04 8.64 10.02
C LEU A 168 0.50 8.34 11.42
N THR A 169 0.51 7.07 11.83
CA THR A 169 -0.04 6.68 13.13
C THR A 169 0.93 6.90 14.29
N SER A 170 2.23 6.65 14.10
CA SER A 170 3.20 6.63 15.20
C SER A 170 3.95 7.95 15.39
N VAL A 171 4.15 8.71 14.31
CA VAL A 171 4.90 9.97 14.33
C VAL A 171 3.97 11.17 14.27
N LEU A 172 3.01 11.17 13.33
CA LEU A 172 2.04 12.26 13.20
C LEU A 172 0.84 12.12 14.15
N GLY A 173 0.68 10.98 14.81
CA GLY A 173 -0.43 10.74 15.74
C GLY A 173 -1.81 10.76 15.08
N PHE A 174 -1.90 10.33 13.83
CA PHE A 174 -3.20 10.25 13.14
C PHE A 174 -4.04 9.12 13.73
N GLU A 175 -5.35 9.35 13.79
CA GLU A 175 -6.32 8.29 13.97
C GLU A 175 -6.16 7.25 12.86
N LEU A 176 -6.30 5.96 13.20
CA LEU A 176 -6.04 4.86 12.25
C LEU A 176 -6.84 4.99 10.95
N LYS A 177 -8.15 5.31 11.03
CA LYS A 177 -8.99 5.47 9.83
C LYS A 177 -8.49 6.60 8.93
N THR A 178 -8.16 7.74 9.53
CA THR A 178 -7.64 8.89 8.77
C THR A 178 -6.25 8.62 8.21
N ALA A 179 -5.41 7.87 8.92
CA ALA A 179 -4.11 7.45 8.43
C ALA A 179 -4.22 6.54 7.20
N VAL A 180 -5.08 5.51 7.27
CA VAL A 180 -5.33 4.62 6.11
C VAL A 180 -5.92 5.41 4.93
N GLY A 181 -6.94 6.23 5.17
CA GLY A 181 -7.56 7.04 4.11
C GLY A 181 -6.57 7.99 3.43
N THR A 182 -5.68 8.63 4.21
CA THR A 182 -4.66 9.53 3.68
C THR A 182 -3.55 8.76 2.95
N SER A 183 -3.14 7.59 3.45
CA SER A 183 -2.13 6.77 2.77
C SER A 183 -2.63 6.26 1.42
N VAL A 184 -3.84 5.71 1.33
CA VAL A 184 -4.38 5.23 0.03
C VAL A 184 -4.62 6.39 -0.95
N PHE A 185 -4.96 7.59 -0.46
CA PHE A 185 -5.06 8.76 -1.31
C PHE A 185 -3.72 9.10 -1.97
N ILE A 186 -2.63 9.14 -1.22
CA ILE A 186 -1.29 9.38 -1.77
C ILE A 186 -0.88 8.24 -2.71
N MET A 187 -1.16 6.98 -2.30
CA MET A 187 -0.82 5.81 -3.09
C MET A 187 -1.51 5.75 -4.45
N ALA A 188 -2.74 6.24 -4.57
CA ALA A 188 -3.41 6.29 -5.87
C ALA A 188 -2.58 7.06 -6.92
N PHE A 189 -1.94 8.14 -6.52
CA PHE A 189 -1.09 8.94 -7.42
C PHE A 189 0.30 8.32 -7.62
N THR A 190 0.92 7.80 -6.57
CA THR A 190 2.24 7.16 -6.70
C THR A 190 2.15 5.88 -7.53
N ALA A 191 1.12 5.07 -7.35
CA ALA A 191 0.88 3.87 -8.14
C ALA A 191 0.56 4.22 -9.60
N LEU A 192 -0.21 5.29 -9.86
CA LEU A 192 -0.50 5.76 -11.22
C LEU A 192 0.79 6.14 -11.96
N THR A 193 1.65 6.92 -11.31
CA THR A 193 2.95 7.30 -11.89
C THR A 193 3.79 6.07 -12.21
N GLY A 194 3.85 5.11 -11.29
CA GLY A 194 4.57 3.85 -11.49
C GLY A 194 3.98 3.00 -12.61
N ALA A 195 2.66 2.82 -12.67
CA ALA A 195 1.99 2.05 -13.71
C ALA A 195 2.23 2.62 -15.11
N ILE A 196 2.10 3.95 -15.26
CA ILE A 196 2.37 4.63 -16.54
C ILE A 196 3.82 4.40 -16.96
N SER A 197 4.78 4.55 -16.05
CA SER A 197 6.20 4.32 -16.34
C SER A 197 6.48 2.90 -16.80
N HIS A 198 5.89 1.90 -16.11
CA HIS A 198 6.08 0.49 -16.46
C HIS A 198 5.54 0.16 -17.85
N PHE A 199 4.35 0.63 -18.22
CA PHE A 199 3.79 0.34 -19.53
C PHE A 199 4.41 1.18 -20.66
N ALA A 200 4.89 2.38 -20.36
CA ALA A 200 5.63 3.17 -21.33
C ALA A 200 6.97 2.53 -21.75
N ILE A 201 7.59 1.77 -20.84
CA ILE A 201 8.88 1.11 -21.06
C ILE A 201 8.68 -0.36 -21.48
N GLY A 202 7.81 -1.10 -20.77
CA GLY A 202 7.63 -2.54 -20.90
C GLY A 202 6.60 -2.99 -21.95
N GLY A 203 5.86 -2.06 -22.54
CA GLY A 203 4.83 -2.36 -23.55
C GLY A 203 3.49 -2.80 -22.96
N ALA A 204 2.63 -3.40 -23.80
CA ALA A 204 1.26 -3.75 -23.44
C ALA A 204 1.21 -4.95 -22.46
N PRO A 205 0.32 -4.92 -21.44
CA PRO A 205 0.17 -6.02 -20.50
C PRO A 205 -0.56 -7.23 -21.09
N ASP A 206 -0.50 -8.38 -20.42
CA ASP A 206 -1.50 -9.42 -20.59
C ASP A 206 -2.85 -8.89 -20.11
N TRP A 207 -3.72 -8.57 -21.05
CA TRP A 207 -5.02 -7.94 -20.78
C TRP A 207 -5.94 -8.81 -19.92
N THR A 208 -5.82 -10.14 -20.00
CA THR A 208 -6.62 -11.06 -19.19
C THR A 208 -6.23 -10.93 -17.72
N VAL A 209 -4.94 -11.03 -17.43
CA VAL A 209 -4.41 -10.92 -16.07
C VAL A 209 -4.62 -9.52 -15.52
N PHE A 210 -4.40 -8.49 -16.34
CA PHE A 210 -4.61 -7.08 -15.99
C PHE A 210 -6.05 -6.81 -15.52
N VAL A 211 -7.04 -7.24 -16.31
CA VAL A 211 -8.47 -7.02 -15.99
C VAL A 211 -8.88 -7.82 -14.76
N LEU A 212 -8.50 -9.09 -14.68
CA LEU A 212 -8.85 -9.95 -13.54
C LEU A 212 -8.24 -9.42 -12.22
N CYS A 213 -6.96 -9.08 -12.21
CA CYS A 213 -6.31 -8.49 -11.04
C CYS A 213 -6.98 -7.18 -10.64
N GLY A 214 -7.23 -6.28 -11.60
CA GLY A 214 -7.88 -4.99 -11.36
C GLY A 214 -9.26 -5.14 -10.73
N VAL A 215 -10.10 -6.00 -11.32
CA VAL A 215 -11.49 -6.23 -10.85
C VAL A 215 -11.50 -6.85 -9.45
N PHE A 216 -10.74 -7.93 -9.22
CA PHE A 216 -10.73 -8.59 -7.92
C PHE A 216 -10.15 -7.68 -6.83
N THR A 217 -9.07 -6.96 -7.12
CA THR A 217 -8.46 -6.03 -6.16
C THR A 217 -9.42 -4.89 -5.81
N LEU A 218 -10.10 -4.32 -6.81
CA LEU A 218 -11.08 -3.24 -6.59
C LEU A 218 -12.24 -3.69 -5.71
N ILE A 219 -12.80 -4.88 -5.97
CA ILE A 219 -13.90 -5.42 -5.18
C ILE A 219 -13.51 -5.60 -3.72
N TRP A 220 -12.38 -6.26 -3.47
CA TRP A 220 -11.93 -6.55 -2.11
C TRP A 220 -11.46 -5.30 -1.37
N ALA A 221 -10.82 -4.34 -2.05
CA ALA A 221 -10.44 -3.06 -1.48
C ALA A 221 -11.67 -2.25 -1.04
N ARG A 222 -12.72 -2.23 -1.86
CA ARG A 222 -13.99 -1.58 -1.48
C ARG A 222 -14.64 -2.25 -0.28
N ILE A 223 -14.72 -3.58 -0.25
CA ILE A 223 -15.28 -4.34 0.88
C ILE A 223 -14.50 -4.01 2.15
N ALA A 224 -13.17 -4.09 2.10
CA ALA A 224 -12.30 -3.79 3.23
C ALA A 224 -12.45 -2.34 3.72
N ALA A 225 -12.44 -1.36 2.81
CA ALA A 225 -12.58 0.05 3.16
C ALA A 225 -13.96 0.38 3.78
N VAL A 226 -15.05 -0.21 3.26
CA VAL A 226 -16.39 -0.04 3.83
C VAL A 226 -16.46 -0.65 5.24
N PHE A 227 -15.95 -1.86 5.43
CA PHE A 227 -15.89 -2.49 6.74
C PHE A 227 -15.03 -1.67 7.72
N ALA A 228 -13.85 -1.25 7.31
CA ALA A 228 -12.92 -0.46 8.11
C ALA A 228 -13.54 0.84 8.63
N ASN A 229 -14.31 1.53 7.78
CA ASN A 229 -14.98 2.76 8.17
C ASN A 229 -16.12 2.55 9.17
N LYS A 230 -16.78 1.38 9.15
CA LYS A 230 -17.85 1.02 10.10
C LYS A 230 -17.32 0.40 11.40
N ALA A 231 -16.13 -0.19 11.37
CA ALA A 231 -15.55 -0.90 12.50
C ALA A 231 -15.19 0.05 13.66
N SER A 232 -15.25 -0.48 14.89
CA SER A 232 -14.70 0.21 16.06
C SER A 232 -13.16 0.33 15.94
N PRO A 233 -12.52 1.30 16.64
CA PRO A 233 -11.06 1.43 16.61
C PRO A 233 -10.34 0.13 16.98
N LYS A 234 -10.82 -0.58 18.00
CA LYS A 234 -10.26 -1.86 18.46
C LYS A 234 -10.38 -2.96 17.39
N THR A 235 -11.56 -3.08 16.78
CA THR A 235 -11.83 -4.06 15.72
C THR A 235 -10.97 -3.75 14.48
N LEU A 236 -10.86 -2.48 14.10
CA LEU A 236 -10.05 -2.08 12.96
C LEU A 236 -8.57 -2.39 13.18
N ASN A 237 -8.00 -2.02 14.35
CA ASN A 237 -6.61 -2.36 14.68
C ASN A 237 -6.36 -3.86 14.56
N ARG A 238 -7.26 -4.68 15.10
CA ARG A 238 -7.14 -6.14 15.06
C ARG A 238 -7.23 -6.67 13.63
N ALA A 239 -8.21 -6.20 12.85
CA ALA A 239 -8.37 -6.60 11.44
C ALA A 239 -7.14 -6.19 10.60
N THR A 240 -6.69 -4.94 10.72
CA THR A 240 -5.47 -4.44 10.06
C THR A 240 -4.26 -5.29 10.46
N GLY A 241 -4.08 -5.55 11.74
CA GLY A 241 -2.97 -6.35 12.25
C GLY A 241 -2.99 -7.79 11.71
N ILE A 242 -4.14 -8.47 11.74
CA ILE A 242 -4.28 -9.84 11.20
C ILE A 242 -3.97 -9.86 9.70
N VAL A 243 -4.54 -8.93 8.92
CA VAL A 243 -4.28 -8.84 7.48
C VAL A 243 -2.80 -8.66 7.19
N LEU A 244 -2.12 -7.75 7.90
CA LEU A 244 -0.69 -7.51 7.71
C LEU A 244 0.17 -8.70 8.12
N VAL A 245 -0.14 -9.39 9.22
CA VAL A 245 0.58 -10.60 9.65
C VAL A 245 0.42 -11.71 8.62
N VAL A 246 -0.80 -11.98 8.16
CA VAL A 246 -1.07 -13.02 7.16
C VAL A 246 -0.38 -12.69 5.84
N LEU A 247 -0.52 -11.47 5.34
CA LEU A 247 0.11 -11.05 4.09
C LEU A 247 1.64 -11.04 4.20
N GLY A 248 2.19 -10.57 5.32
CA GLY A 248 3.63 -10.61 5.59
C GLY A 248 4.16 -12.05 5.61
N ALA A 249 3.44 -12.97 6.28
CA ALA A 249 3.81 -14.39 6.31
C ALA A 249 3.73 -15.02 4.92
N VAL A 250 2.68 -14.74 4.14
CA VAL A 250 2.51 -15.24 2.77
C VAL A 250 3.64 -14.75 1.86
N VAL A 251 3.94 -13.45 1.87
CA VAL A 251 5.02 -12.88 1.06
C VAL A 251 6.39 -13.42 1.50
N MET A 252 6.59 -13.63 2.81
CA MET A 252 7.83 -14.24 3.33
C MET A 252 8.00 -15.68 2.82
N LEU A 253 6.93 -16.48 2.82
CA LEU A 253 6.96 -17.83 2.29
C LEU A 253 7.31 -17.84 0.79
N PHE A 254 6.73 -16.92 0.00
CA PHE A 254 7.08 -16.79 -1.41
C PHE A 254 8.55 -16.41 -1.62
N SER A 255 9.07 -15.47 -0.83
CA SER A 255 10.48 -15.05 -0.88
C SER A 255 11.48 -16.17 -0.49
N LEU A 256 11.02 -17.22 0.19
CA LEU A 256 11.85 -18.39 0.51
C LEU A 256 11.77 -19.50 -0.55
N LEU A 257 10.77 -19.44 -1.43
CA LEU A 257 10.55 -20.44 -2.49
C LEU A 257 11.11 -19.99 -3.85
N THR A 258 11.41 -18.69 -3.99
CA THR A 258 12.05 -18.08 -5.16
C THR A 258 13.49 -17.69 -4.88
#